data_23a5656226df79f1a0b873b7a64b5d9b
#
_entry.id   23a5656226df79f1a0b873b7a64b5d9b
#
_cell.length_a   1.000
_cell.length_b   1.000
_cell.length_c   1.000
_cell.angle_alpha   90.00
_cell.angle_beta   90.00
_cell.angle_gamma   90.00
#
_symmetry.space_group_name_H-M   'P 1'
#
loop_
_entity.id
_entity.type
_entity.pdbx_description
1 polymer ?
#
loop_
_entity_poly.entity_id
_entity_poly.type
_entity_poly.pdbx_seq_one_letter_code
_entity_poly.pdbx_strand_id
1 'polypeptide(L)'
;MRLPLRSCCIFTSLIPQKQTTDVHRRGLSGAAMRLVQFRRSGYADGVRVGVEQGEGLGVVDLKAFDPSMPSTVRELLQLGDKGLECAQRTLASGQFVVDRANIQLLSPILAPEKVVCVGMNYRDHCLEQNAPIPKEPIIFSKFPSAITGPYDDIVLPPESQEVDWEVELAFVIGRRGKCIKEEDALSYVAGFTVANDVSARDWQMKRNGQQWLLSKTFDSFCPLGPALVTADAVKDPHNLGIRCLVNGDTVQSSNTSQMIFKTAALIAWVSKFVTLTPGDVFLTGTPPGVGVFRNPPVFLKKGDVVECQIDQLGSIINKVI
;
A
#
# COMPACT_ATOMS: atom_id res chain seq x y z
N MET A 1 43.50 22.58 -8.17
CA MET A 1 43.93 21.32 -7.59
C MET A 1 42.73 20.34 -7.75
N ARG A 2 42.80 19.44 -8.74
CA ARG A 2 41.71 18.49 -9.06
C ARG A 2 42.11 17.16 -8.46
N LEU A 3 41.29 16.61 -7.57
CA LEU A 3 41.44 15.23 -7.07
C LEU A 3 40.54 14.33 -7.94
N PRO A 4 41.02 13.16 -8.34
CA PRO A 4 40.25 12.21 -9.14
C PRO A 4 39.33 11.35 -8.26
N LEU A 5 38.08 11.19 -8.71
CA LEU A 5 37.13 10.21 -8.22
C LEU A 5 37.65 8.80 -8.44
N ARG A 6 37.94 8.08 -7.38
CA ARG A 6 38.28 6.64 -7.43
C ARG A 6 36.99 5.82 -7.54
N SER A 7 36.90 5.09 -8.62
CA SER A 7 35.95 4.00 -8.87
C SER A 7 36.09 2.92 -7.80
N CYS A 8 34.96 2.59 -7.13
CA CYS A 8 34.90 1.52 -6.15
C CYS A 8 34.26 0.28 -6.82
N CYS A 9 35.07 -0.48 -7.51
CA CYS A 9 34.78 -1.86 -7.89
C CYS A 9 36.14 -2.57 -8.03
N ILE A 10 36.48 -3.45 -7.11
CA ILE A 10 37.28 -4.68 -7.35
C ILE A 10 37.35 -5.45 -6.02
N PHE A 11 36.57 -6.51 -5.90
CA PHE A 11 37.02 -7.74 -5.25
C PHE A 11 36.45 -8.90 -6.08
N THR A 12 37.26 -9.38 -6.99
CA THR A 12 37.07 -10.65 -7.68
C THR A 12 37.72 -11.75 -6.84
N SER A 13 36.92 -12.60 -6.21
CA SER A 13 37.35 -13.93 -5.80
C SER A 13 36.68 -14.94 -6.74
N LEU A 14 37.55 -15.65 -7.48
CA LEU A 14 37.18 -16.77 -8.36
C LEU A 14 36.62 -17.93 -7.52
N ILE A 15 35.34 -18.23 -7.72
CA ILE A 15 34.69 -19.48 -7.31
C ILE A 15 34.12 -20.13 -8.58
N PRO A 16 34.28 -21.46 -8.78
CA PRO A 16 33.97 -22.11 -10.05
C PRO A 16 32.46 -22.11 -10.34
N GLN A 17 32.13 -21.84 -11.62
CA GLN A 17 30.77 -21.90 -12.16
C GLN A 17 30.23 -23.34 -12.02
N LYS A 18 29.28 -23.53 -11.11
CA LYS A 18 28.28 -24.59 -11.22
C LYS A 18 27.16 -24.09 -12.11
N GLN A 19 26.85 -24.84 -13.14
CA GLN A 19 25.69 -24.68 -14.00
C GLN A 19 24.45 -24.52 -13.13
N THR A 20 23.90 -23.31 -13.08
CA THR A 20 22.59 -23.05 -12.50
C THR A 20 21.55 -23.25 -13.59
N THR A 21 20.87 -24.36 -13.47
CA THR A 21 19.61 -24.66 -14.14
C THR A 21 18.59 -23.55 -13.91
N ASP A 22 17.86 -23.27 -14.96
CA ASP A 22 16.74 -22.37 -15.12
C ASP A 22 15.74 -22.34 -13.92
N VAL A 23 15.94 -21.46 -12.95
CA VAL A 23 15.01 -21.17 -11.84
C VAL A 23 14.44 -19.76 -11.95
N HIS A 24 14.60 -19.11 -13.06
CA HIS A 24 14.29 -17.69 -13.24
C HIS A 24 12.98 -17.47 -14.03
N ARG A 25 11.84 -17.92 -13.53
CA ARG A 25 10.49 -17.40 -13.85
C ARG A 25 9.38 -18.09 -13.06
N ARG A 26 9.44 -18.07 -11.74
CA ARG A 26 8.23 -18.25 -10.95
C ARG A 26 8.07 -17.00 -10.09
N GLY A 27 7.28 -16.04 -10.60
CA GLY A 27 6.57 -15.13 -9.73
C GLY A 27 5.84 -15.97 -8.68
N LEU A 28 5.49 -15.38 -7.54
CA LEU A 28 4.65 -16.02 -6.50
C LEU A 28 3.40 -16.59 -7.21
N SER A 29 3.49 -17.82 -7.79
CA SER A 29 2.40 -18.43 -8.55
C SER A 29 1.44 -19.05 -7.57
N GLY A 30 0.48 -18.25 -7.14
CA GLY A 30 -0.60 -18.66 -6.27
C GLY A 30 -1.94 -18.36 -6.90
N ALA A 31 -3.01 -19.08 -6.52
CA ALA A 31 -4.36 -18.70 -6.89
C ALA A 31 -4.67 -17.31 -6.37
N ALA A 32 -5.45 -16.54 -7.14
CA ALA A 32 -5.94 -15.22 -6.78
C ALA A 32 -6.53 -15.19 -5.36
N MET A 33 -5.99 -14.39 -4.47
CA MET A 33 -6.40 -14.32 -3.06
C MET A 33 -6.57 -12.89 -2.59
N ARG A 34 -7.42 -12.74 -1.58
CA ARG A 34 -7.63 -11.50 -0.82
C ARG A 34 -7.22 -11.78 0.63
N LEU A 35 -5.99 -11.44 0.98
CA LEU A 35 -5.44 -11.63 2.32
C LEU A 35 -5.91 -10.51 3.24
N VAL A 36 -6.42 -10.86 4.41
CA VAL A 36 -6.92 -9.91 5.40
C VAL A 36 -6.29 -10.14 6.77
N GLN A 37 -6.20 -9.09 7.54
CA GLN A 37 -5.98 -9.17 8.99
C GLN A 37 -7.26 -8.81 9.72
N PHE A 38 -7.56 -9.53 10.79
CA PHE A 38 -8.80 -9.32 11.53
C PHE A 38 -8.65 -9.68 13.02
N ARG A 39 -9.59 -9.19 13.81
CA ARG A 39 -9.88 -9.66 15.16
C ARG A 39 -11.27 -10.26 15.20
N ARG A 40 -11.46 -11.33 15.96
CA ARG A 40 -12.78 -11.90 16.19
C ARG A 40 -13.52 -11.09 17.25
N SER A 41 -14.77 -10.70 16.97
CA SER A 41 -15.61 -9.99 17.92
C SER A 41 -15.89 -10.88 19.15
N GLY A 42 -15.69 -10.32 20.34
CA GLY A 42 -15.92 -11.05 21.60
C GLY A 42 -14.81 -12.05 22.01
N TYR A 43 -13.70 -12.10 21.28
CA TYR A 43 -12.55 -12.95 21.62
C TYR A 43 -11.31 -12.13 21.92
N ALA A 44 -10.50 -12.55 22.88
CA ALA A 44 -9.22 -11.92 23.26
C ALA A 44 -8.01 -12.60 22.60
N ASP A 45 -8.18 -13.23 21.44
CA ASP A 45 -7.17 -14.06 20.77
C ASP A 45 -6.21 -13.29 19.83
N GLY A 46 -6.27 -11.96 19.87
CA GLY A 46 -5.33 -11.08 19.15
C GLY A 46 -5.63 -10.96 17.64
N VAL A 47 -4.59 -10.58 16.89
CA VAL A 47 -4.65 -10.43 15.43
C VAL A 47 -4.55 -11.79 14.76
N ARG A 48 -5.32 -11.98 13.70
CA ARG A 48 -5.35 -13.21 12.89
C ARG A 48 -5.23 -12.86 11.41
N VAL A 49 -4.70 -13.78 10.64
CA VAL A 49 -4.65 -13.72 9.17
C VAL A 49 -5.69 -14.64 8.59
N GLY A 50 -6.35 -14.20 7.54
CA GLY A 50 -7.30 -14.99 6.80
C GLY A 50 -7.30 -14.67 5.31
N VAL A 51 -8.08 -15.48 4.58
CA VAL A 51 -8.36 -15.26 3.15
C VAL A 51 -9.85 -15.05 2.99
N GLU A 52 -10.26 -13.95 2.34
CA GLU A 52 -11.68 -13.78 1.99
C GLU A 52 -12.11 -14.82 0.93
N GLN A 53 -13.27 -15.42 1.10
CA GLN A 53 -13.87 -16.33 0.11
C GLN A 53 -14.36 -15.58 -1.14
N GLY A 54 -14.51 -14.27 -1.04
CA GLY A 54 -14.89 -13.28 -2.04
C GLY A 54 -15.05 -11.93 -1.36
N GLU A 55 -15.08 -10.85 -2.13
CA GLU A 55 -15.19 -9.50 -1.58
C GLU A 55 -16.43 -9.36 -0.67
N GLY A 56 -16.19 -9.00 0.58
CA GLY A 56 -17.25 -8.83 1.59
C GLY A 56 -17.87 -10.13 2.12
N LEU A 57 -17.44 -11.30 1.67
CA LEU A 57 -17.87 -12.59 2.15
C LEU A 57 -17.11 -13.04 3.41
N GLY A 58 -17.35 -14.28 3.87
CA GLY A 58 -16.67 -14.86 5.03
C GLY A 58 -15.15 -14.95 4.84
N VAL A 59 -14.45 -15.01 5.94
CA VAL A 59 -12.98 -15.11 6.00
C VAL A 59 -12.59 -16.50 6.49
N VAL A 60 -11.76 -17.21 5.74
CA VAL A 60 -11.16 -18.48 6.17
C VAL A 60 -9.95 -18.17 7.04
N ASP A 61 -9.96 -18.64 8.29
CA ASP A 61 -8.95 -18.35 9.30
C ASP A 61 -7.75 -19.30 9.16
N LEU A 62 -6.58 -18.74 8.79
CA LEU A 62 -5.37 -19.52 8.58
C LEU A 62 -4.90 -20.23 9.85
N LYS A 63 -4.96 -19.55 10.99
CA LYS A 63 -4.47 -20.11 12.26
C LYS A 63 -5.39 -21.17 12.86
N ALA A 64 -6.67 -21.15 12.49
CA ALA A 64 -7.60 -22.24 12.82
C ALA A 64 -7.36 -23.48 11.96
N PHE A 65 -6.93 -23.30 10.71
CA PHE A 65 -6.55 -24.38 9.79
C PHE A 65 -5.17 -24.96 10.17
N ASP A 66 -4.18 -24.10 10.40
CA ASP A 66 -2.83 -24.49 10.80
C ASP A 66 -2.35 -23.57 11.94
N PRO A 67 -2.32 -24.08 13.21
CA PRO A 67 -1.90 -23.29 14.36
C PRO A 67 -0.47 -22.71 14.30
N SER A 68 0.39 -23.25 13.42
CA SER A 68 1.76 -22.77 13.21
C SER A 68 1.82 -21.49 12.37
N MET A 69 0.72 -21.12 11.70
CA MET A 69 0.67 -19.92 10.87
C MET A 69 0.79 -18.65 11.69
N PRO A 70 1.45 -17.61 11.14
CA PRO A 70 1.67 -16.34 11.82
C PRO A 70 0.38 -15.56 12.03
N SER A 71 0.46 -14.54 12.87
CA SER A 71 -0.70 -13.69 13.21
C SER A 71 -0.82 -12.45 12.32
N THR A 72 0.19 -12.14 11.49
CA THR A 72 0.18 -10.98 10.61
C THR A 72 0.49 -11.35 9.16
N VAL A 73 -0.08 -10.60 8.20
CA VAL A 73 0.22 -10.80 6.77
C VAL A 73 1.70 -10.52 6.50
N ARG A 74 2.32 -9.56 7.17
CA ARG A 74 3.75 -9.30 7.04
C ARG A 74 4.59 -10.55 7.37
N GLU A 75 4.32 -11.21 8.48
CA GLU A 75 5.00 -12.46 8.85
C GLU A 75 4.67 -13.59 7.88
N LEU A 76 3.43 -13.65 7.37
CA LEU A 76 3.06 -14.61 6.32
C LEU A 76 3.91 -14.42 5.06
N LEU A 77 4.09 -13.18 4.61
CA LEU A 77 4.94 -12.85 3.46
C LEU A 77 6.41 -13.19 3.70
N GLN A 78 6.90 -13.11 4.94
CA GLN A 78 8.27 -13.52 5.31
C GLN A 78 8.49 -15.03 5.19
N LEU A 79 7.41 -15.84 5.27
CA LEU A 79 7.48 -17.29 4.99
C LEU A 79 7.63 -17.59 3.48
N GLY A 80 7.47 -16.58 2.61
CA GLY A 80 7.53 -16.73 1.17
C GLY A 80 6.46 -17.66 0.63
N ASP A 81 6.84 -18.51 -0.34
CA ASP A 81 5.91 -19.42 -1.04
C ASP A 81 5.16 -20.34 -0.06
N LYS A 82 5.80 -20.82 1.02
CA LYS A 82 5.18 -21.68 2.03
C LYS A 82 3.97 -21.04 2.70
N GLY A 83 4.06 -19.74 3.01
CA GLY A 83 2.95 -19.00 3.62
C GLY A 83 1.77 -18.86 2.65
N LEU A 84 2.04 -18.52 1.40
CA LEU A 84 1.01 -18.36 0.36
C LEU A 84 0.38 -19.70 -0.03
N GLU A 85 1.14 -20.78 -0.15
CA GLU A 85 0.63 -22.13 -0.38
C GLU A 85 -0.28 -22.59 0.76
N CYS A 86 0.06 -22.28 2.01
CA CYS A 86 -0.81 -22.57 3.14
C CYS A 86 -2.12 -21.80 3.05
N ALA A 87 -2.06 -20.50 2.72
CA ALA A 87 -3.25 -19.67 2.52
C ALA A 87 -4.17 -20.23 1.41
N GLN A 88 -3.61 -20.71 0.31
CA GLN A 88 -4.34 -21.35 -0.78
C GLN A 88 -5.04 -22.66 -0.34
N ARG A 89 -4.29 -23.53 0.35
CA ARG A 89 -4.86 -24.79 0.87
C ARG A 89 -5.98 -24.50 1.86
N THR A 90 -5.80 -23.51 2.72
CA THR A 90 -6.82 -23.09 3.69
C THR A 90 -8.07 -22.62 2.97
N LEU A 91 -7.94 -21.74 1.96
CA LEU A 91 -9.07 -21.27 1.14
C LEU A 91 -9.76 -22.45 0.43
N ALA A 92 -8.99 -23.33 -0.20
CA ALA A 92 -9.51 -24.48 -0.93
C ALA A 92 -10.24 -25.50 -0.04
N SER A 93 -9.91 -25.57 1.26
CA SER A 93 -10.57 -26.46 2.21
C SER A 93 -12.03 -26.11 2.45
N GLY A 94 -12.40 -24.84 2.29
CA GLY A 94 -13.73 -24.31 2.62
C GLY A 94 -14.11 -24.43 4.10
N GLN A 95 -13.13 -24.78 4.97
CA GLN A 95 -13.33 -24.95 6.42
C GLN A 95 -12.85 -23.71 7.19
N PHE A 96 -13.22 -23.67 8.49
CA PHE A 96 -12.79 -22.57 9.40
C PHE A 96 -13.19 -21.16 8.92
N VAL A 97 -14.36 -21.09 8.27
CA VAL A 97 -14.93 -19.81 7.83
C VAL A 97 -15.49 -19.06 9.03
N VAL A 98 -15.06 -17.81 9.17
CA VAL A 98 -15.63 -16.86 10.13
C VAL A 98 -16.50 -15.88 9.36
N ASP A 99 -17.74 -15.70 9.82
CA ASP A 99 -18.67 -14.73 9.23
C ASP A 99 -18.10 -13.31 9.33
N ARG A 100 -18.28 -12.56 8.27
CA ARG A 100 -17.82 -11.16 8.19
C ARG A 100 -18.39 -10.28 9.32
N ALA A 101 -19.63 -10.55 9.77
CA ALA A 101 -20.28 -9.84 10.87
C ALA A 101 -19.60 -10.11 12.23
N ASN A 102 -18.84 -11.19 12.37
CA ASN A 102 -18.19 -11.60 13.61
C ASN A 102 -16.70 -11.19 13.69
N ILE A 103 -16.24 -10.36 12.78
CA ILE A 103 -14.85 -9.88 12.74
C ILE A 103 -14.77 -8.36 12.57
N GLN A 104 -13.71 -7.79 13.13
CA GLN A 104 -13.21 -6.46 12.81
C GLN A 104 -12.04 -6.62 11.84
N LEU A 105 -12.16 -6.10 10.62
CA LEU A 105 -11.01 -6.00 9.72
C LEU A 105 -10.05 -4.94 10.23
N LEU A 106 -8.77 -5.25 10.10
CA LEU A 106 -7.65 -4.35 10.37
C LEU A 106 -6.97 -3.98 9.05
N SER A 107 -6.05 -3.03 9.08
CA SER A 107 -5.14 -2.82 7.95
C SER A 107 -4.50 -4.15 7.52
N PRO A 108 -4.44 -4.46 6.22
CA PRO A 108 -3.83 -5.72 5.76
C PRO A 108 -2.32 -5.80 6.06
N ILE A 109 -1.66 -4.66 6.29
CA ILE A 109 -0.28 -4.60 6.77
C ILE A 109 -0.23 -3.78 8.05
N LEU A 110 0.30 -4.37 9.11
CA LEU A 110 0.58 -3.71 10.38
C LEU A 110 2.09 -3.57 10.55
N ALA A 111 2.51 -2.41 11.06
CA ALA A 111 3.91 -2.10 11.41
C ALA A 111 4.94 -2.49 10.32
N PRO A 112 4.79 -2.01 9.08
CA PRO A 112 5.83 -2.19 8.07
C PRO A 112 7.13 -1.52 8.52
N GLU A 113 8.27 -1.93 7.95
CA GLU A 113 9.52 -1.19 8.20
C GLU A 113 9.47 0.19 7.54
N LYS A 114 8.84 0.28 6.36
CA LYS A 114 8.76 1.51 5.58
C LYS A 114 7.38 1.70 4.98
N VAL A 115 6.91 2.95 5.00
CA VAL A 115 5.82 3.44 4.17
C VAL A 115 6.42 4.44 3.20
N VAL A 116 6.57 4.04 1.95
CA VAL A 116 7.14 4.85 0.87
C VAL A 116 6.01 5.49 0.10
N CYS A 117 6.03 6.81 -0.03
CA CYS A 117 4.99 7.57 -0.73
C CYS A 117 5.60 8.31 -1.92
N VAL A 118 4.79 8.53 -2.97
CA VAL A 118 5.24 9.14 -4.23
C VAL A 118 4.39 10.35 -4.55
N GLY A 119 5.00 11.54 -4.49
CA GLY A 119 4.36 12.81 -4.84
C GLY A 119 4.27 13.04 -6.34
N MET A 120 3.23 13.78 -6.77
CA MET A 120 3.06 14.26 -8.15
C MET A 120 3.16 13.16 -9.22
N ASN A 121 2.60 11.99 -8.95
CA ASN A 121 2.75 10.81 -9.80
C ASN A 121 1.58 10.55 -10.79
N TYR A 122 0.62 11.46 -10.89
CA TYR A 122 -0.47 11.40 -11.85
C TYR A 122 -0.41 12.57 -12.83
N ARG A 123 -0.48 12.29 -14.15
CA ARG A 123 -0.41 13.31 -15.21
C ARG A 123 -1.53 14.32 -15.11
N ASP A 124 -2.75 13.87 -14.92
CA ASP A 124 -3.94 14.69 -14.76
C ASP A 124 -3.88 15.55 -13.47
N HIS A 125 -3.26 15.05 -12.38
CA HIS A 125 -3.03 15.84 -11.18
C HIS A 125 -1.95 16.94 -11.38
N CYS A 126 -0.89 16.66 -12.14
CA CYS A 126 0.09 17.69 -12.54
C CYS A 126 -0.58 18.80 -13.37
N LEU A 127 -1.50 18.43 -14.29
CA LEU A 127 -2.25 19.39 -15.09
C LEU A 127 -3.19 20.26 -14.24
N GLU A 128 -3.90 19.68 -13.25
CA GLU A 128 -4.75 20.39 -12.30
C GLU A 128 -3.99 21.52 -11.59
N GLN A 129 -2.73 21.26 -11.23
CA GLN A 129 -1.88 22.19 -10.50
C GLN A 129 -1.07 23.13 -11.43
N ASN A 130 -1.19 22.99 -12.75
CA ASN A 130 -0.30 23.63 -13.72
C ASN A 130 1.19 23.41 -13.39
N ALA A 131 1.52 22.22 -12.88
CA ALA A 131 2.85 21.83 -12.46
C ALA A 131 3.56 21.01 -13.55
N PRO A 132 4.89 21.15 -13.69
CA PRO A 132 5.65 20.32 -14.64
C PRO A 132 5.60 18.84 -14.22
N ILE A 133 5.58 17.94 -15.22
CA ILE A 133 5.70 16.50 -14.98
C ILE A 133 7.10 16.20 -14.42
N PRO A 134 7.22 15.55 -13.25
CA PRO A 134 8.51 15.18 -12.66
C PRO A 134 9.31 14.26 -13.58
N LYS A 135 10.62 14.46 -13.62
CA LYS A 135 11.55 13.61 -14.38
C LYS A 135 12.00 12.40 -13.57
N GLU A 136 11.90 12.45 -12.26
CA GLU A 136 12.28 11.43 -11.29
C GLU A 136 11.19 11.33 -10.20
N PRO A 137 10.95 10.16 -9.59
CA PRO A 137 9.99 10.02 -8.51
C PRO A 137 10.31 10.92 -7.32
N ILE A 138 9.33 11.70 -6.87
CA ILE A 138 9.41 12.51 -5.65
C ILE A 138 9.02 11.61 -4.48
N ILE A 139 10.00 11.18 -3.70
CA ILE A 139 9.81 10.22 -2.60
C ILE A 139 9.68 10.94 -1.28
N PHE A 140 8.65 10.59 -0.52
CA PHE A 140 8.47 10.95 0.89
C PHE A 140 7.95 9.74 1.68
N SER A 141 7.60 9.93 2.93
CA SER A 141 7.20 8.81 3.81
C SER A 141 6.11 9.25 4.78
N LYS A 142 5.35 8.25 5.27
CA LYS A 142 4.52 8.34 6.48
C LYS A 142 5.17 7.46 7.56
N PHE A 143 5.01 7.80 8.83
CA PHE A 143 5.38 6.87 9.87
C PHE A 143 4.44 5.66 9.88
N PRO A 144 4.95 4.44 10.13
CA PRO A 144 4.09 3.25 10.23
C PRO A 144 2.95 3.40 11.23
N SER A 145 3.10 4.22 12.27
CA SER A 145 2.06 4.53 13.26
C SER A 145 0.87 5.31 12.69
N ALA A 146 1.01 5.94 11.53
CA ALA A 146 -0.10 6.60 10.86
C ALA A 146 -1.10 5.61 10.21
N ILE A 147 -0.72 4.33 10.05
CA ILE A 147 -1.57 3.32 9.43
C ILE A 147 -2.76 3.03 10.34
N THR A 148 -3.96 3.08 9.75
CA THR A 148 -5.20 2.65 10.37
C THR A 148 -5.99 1.72 9.45
N GLY A 149 -7.01 1.08 9.98
CA GLY A 149 -7.79 0.07 9.28
C GLY A 149 -8.76 0.64 8.24
N PRO A 150 -9.34 -0.25 7.43
CA PRO A 150 -10.22 0.15 6.33
C PRO A 150 -11.53 0.82 6.77
N TYR A 151 -11.91 0.65 8.04
CA TYR A 151 -13.15 1.18 8.60
C TYR A 151 -12.93 1.89 9.93
N ASP A 152 -11.67 2.19 10.28
CA ASP A 152 -11.33 2.97 11.48
C ASP A 152 -11.54 4.46 11.21
N ASP A 153 -11.64 5.25 12.27
CA ASP A 153 -11.86 6.69 12.15
C ASP A 153 -10.57 7.44 11.74
N ILE A 154 -10.72 8.53 10.99
CA ILE A 154 -9.70 9.55 10.77
C ILE A 154 -9.86 10.59 11.87
N VAL A 155 -8.82 10.76 12.69
CA VAL A 155 -8.82 11.71 13.80
C VAL A 155 -8.25 13.03 13.34
N LEU A 156 -9.03 14.13 13.40
CA LEU A 156 -8.56 15.47 13.09
C LEU A 156 -7.62 15.96 14.19
N PRO A 157 -6.35 16.24 13.87
CA PRO A 157 -5.43 16.78 14.87
C PRO A 157 -5.73 18.26 15.14
N PRO A 158 -5.64 18.72 16.40
CA PRO A 158 -5.85 20.13 16.74
C PRO A 158 -4.80 21.06 16.11
N GLU A 159 -3.68 20.53 15.68
CA GLU A 159 -2.56 21.25 15.05
C GLU A 159 -2.83 21.65 13.61
N SER A 160 -3.85 21.07 12.93
CA SER A 160 -4.19 21.35 11.54
C SER A 160 -5.66 21.73 11.37
N GLN A 161 -5.90 22.71 10.50
CA GLN A 161 -7.24 23.11 10.03
C GLN A 161 -7.46 22.80 8.55
N GLU A 162 -6.49 22.18 7.89
CA GLU A 162 -6.50 21.95 6.44
C GLU A 162 -6.24 20.46 6.12
N VAL A 163 -7.01 19.56 6.76
CA VAL A 163 -6.92 18.11 6.52
C VAL A 163 -7.65 17.74 5.24
N ASP A 164 -6.98 17.03 4.35
CA ASP A 164 -7.40 16.73 2.98
C ASP A 164 -7.28 15.23 2.69
N TRP A 165 -8.00 14.75 1.67
CA TRP A 165 -8.04 13.38 1.18
C TRP A 165 -7.15 13.17 -0.03
N GLU A 166 -6.62 11.97 -0.19
CA GLU A 166 -5.85 11.51 -1.35
C GLU A 166 -6.04 10.00 -1.54
N VAL A 167 -6.99 9.59 -2.41
CA VAL A 167 -7.11 8.17 -2.77
C VAL A 167 -5.88 7.72 -3.57
N GLU A 168 -5.29 6.59 -3.19
CA GLU A 168 -4.10 6.05 -3.83
C GLU A 168 -4.16 4.54 -4.03
N LEU A 169 -3.64 4.07 -5.17
CA LEU A 169 -3.24 2.68 -5.28
C LEU A 169 -2.04 2.46 -4.36
N ALA A 170 -2.12 1.44 -3.52
CA ALA A 170 -0.98 0.99 -2.73
C ALA A 170 -0.54 -0.41 -3.17
N PHE A 171 0.77 -0.68 -3.11
CA PHE A 171 1.30 -2.04 -3.29
C PHE A 171 2.24 -2.42 -2.15
N VAL A 172 2.38 -3.73 -1.93
CA VAL A 172 3.17 -4.29 -0.83
C VAL A 172 4.28 -5.16 -1.38
N ILE A 173 5.48 -5.00 -0.83
CA ILE A 173 6.65 -5.81 -1.17
C ILE A 173 6.52 -7.21 -0.55
N GLY A 174 6.76 -8.24 -1.35
CA GLY A 174 6.71 -9.64 -0.94
C GLY A 174 8.07 -10.31 -0.77
N ARG A 175 9.13 -9.71 -1.31
CA ARG A 175 10.49 -10.26 -1.29
C ARG A 175 11.51 -9.21 -0.89
N ARG A 176 12.54 -9.63 -0.15
CA ARG A 176 13.69 -8.76 0.15
C ARG A 176 14.50 -8.51 -1.10
N GLY A 177 14.86 -7.23 -1.37
CA GLY A 177 15.68 -6.87 -2.51
C GLY A 177 16.39 -5.52 -2.37
N LYS A 178 17.48 -5.36 -3.11
CA LYS A 178 18.27 -4.12 -3.22
C LYS A 178 18.77 -4.00 -4.64
N CYS A 179 18.81 -2.79 -5.20
CA CYS A 179 19.22 -2.55 -6.59
C CYS A 179 18.45 -3.43 -7.60
N ILE A 180 17.15 -3.52 -7.41
CA ILE A 180 16.25 -4.36 -8.22
C ILE A 180 16.15 -3.72 -9.62
N LYS A 181 16.32 -4.54 -10.67
CA LYS A 181 16.12 -4.08 -12.04
C LYS A 181 14.63 -3.93 -12.33
N GLU A 182 14.28 -2.96 -13.17
CA GLU A 182 12.88 -2.70 -13.51
C GLU A 182 12.18 -3.92 -14.13
N GLU A 183 12.89 -4.67 -14.98
CA GLU A 183 12.41 -5.90 -15.63
C GLU A 183 12.01 -7.00 -14.63
N ASP A 184 12.64 -7.04 -13.45
CA ASP A 184 12.39 -8.03 -12.39
C ASP A 184 11.43 -7.52 -11.30
N ALA A 185 11.16 -6.22 -11.29
CA ALA A 185 10.57 -5.51 -10.13
C ALA A 185 9.17 -6.04 -9.76
N LEU A 186 8.32 -6.36 -10.73
CA LEU A 186 6.97 -6.87 -10.45
C LEU A 186 6.99 -8.22 -9.72
N SER A 187 8.06 -9.01 -9.84
CA SER A 187 8.20 -10.26 -9.09
C SER A 187 8.42 -10.06 -7.58
N TYR A 188 8.68 -8.83 -7.15
CA TYR A 188 8.82 -8.44 -5.75
C TYR A 188 7.52 -7.95 -5.12
N VAL A 189 6.43 -7.79 -5.90
CA VAL A 189 5.13 -7.34 -5.41
C VAL A 189 4.36 -8.52 -4.85
N ALA A 190 3.93 -8.43 -3.59
CA ALA A 190 3.01 -9.39 -2.98
C ALA A 190 1.57 -9.17 -3.45
N GLY A 191 1.16 -7.92 -3.57
CA GLY A 191 -0.19 -7.56 -3.96
C GLY A 191 -0.46 -6.07 -3.86
N PHE A 192 -1.72 -5.71 -4.08
CA PHE A 192 -2.24 -4.35 -4.13
C PHE A 192 -3.36 -4.14 -3.13
N THR A 193 -3.56 -2.90 -2.71
CA THR A 193 -4.63 -2.50 -1.79
C THR A 193 -5.00 -1.04 -2.00
N VAL A 194 -6.06 -0.57 -1.37
CA VAL A 194 -6.49 0.84 -1.40
C VAL A 194 -5.85 1.58 -0.23
N ALA A 195 -5.42 2.82 -0.45
CA ALA A 195 -4.97 3.72 0.60
C ALA A 195 -5.65 5.09 0.50
N ASN A 196 -5.65 5.81 1.62
CA ASN A 196 -5.90 7.25 1.67
C ASN A 196 -4.68 7.93 2.29
N ASP A 197 -3.93 8.70 1.49
CA ASP A 197 -2.79 9.50 1.97
C ASP A 197 -3.27 10.83 2.58
N VAL A 198 -3.96 10.74 3.73
CA VAL A 198 -4.50 11.89 4.43
C VAL A 198 -3.41 12.91 4.71
N SER A 199 -3.69 14.19 4.45
CA SER A 199 -2.70 15.25 4.37
C SER A 199 -3.14 16.51 5.11
N ALA A 200 -2.30 17.05 5.99
CA ALA A 200 -2.47 18.36 6.61
C ALA A 200 -1.81 19.43 5.74
N ARG A 201 -2.58 20.14 4.90
CA ARG A 201 -2.05 21.05 3.86
C ARG A 201 -1.34 22.27 4.42
N ASP A 202 -1.77 22.78 5.55
CA ASP A 202 -1.09 23.87 6.27
C ASP A 202 0.34 23.48 6.69
N TRP A 203 0.54 22.22 7.12
CA TRP A 203 1.87 21.68 7.42
C TRP A 203 2.66 21.35 6.16
N GLN A 204 2.01 20.89 5.09
CA GLN A 204 2.67 20.54 3.84
C GLN A 204 3.20 21.77 3.10
N MET A 205 2.39 22.86 3.03
CA MET A 205 2.61 23.97 2.10
C MET A 205 3.04 25.26 2.77
N LYS A 206 2.77 25.45 4.07
CA LYS A 206 2.93 26.75 4.75
C LYS A 206 3.91 26.69 5.94
N ARG A 207 4.08 25.53 6.55
CA ARG A 207 4.86 25.33 7.79
C ARG A 207 6.06 24.42 7.56
N ASN A 208 6.89 24.26 8.60
CA ASN A 208 8.00 23.30 8.66
C ASN A 208 8.93 23.32 7.43
N GLY A 209 9.18 24.52 6.86
CA GLY A 209 10.00 24.65 5.66
C GLY A 209 9.45 23.92 4.43
N GLN A 210 8.15 23.66 4.40
CA GLN A 210 7.45 22.89 3.34
C GLN A 210 7.97 21.44 3.21
N GLN A 211 8.51 20.90 4.29
CA GLN A 211 8.88 19.48 4.37
C GLN A 211 7.63 18.65 4.69
N TRP A 212 7.35 17.64 3.86
CA TRP A 212 6.04 16.96 3.86
C TRP A 212 5.82 15.97 5.01
N LEU A 213 6.87 15.48 5.65
CA LEU A 213 6.78 14.38 6.61
C LEU A 213 5.73 14.62 7.71
N LEU A 214 5.77 15.77 8.40
CA LEU A 214 4.83 16.05 9.49
C LEU A 214 3.39 16.22 9.00
N SER A 215 3.18 16.69 7.78
CA SER A 215 1.85 16.84 7.19
C SER A 215 1.17 15.49 6.87
N LYS A 216 1.95 14.44 6.75
CA LYS A 216 1.54 13.12 6.26
C LYS A 216 1.51 12.04 7.34
N THR A 217 1.98 12.32 8.55
CA THR A 217 2.31 11.29 9.54
C THR A 217 1.54 11.37 10.86
N PHE A 218 0.50 12.22 10.95
CA PHE A 218 -0.40 12.18 12.09
C PHE A 218 -1.02 10.79 12.25
N ASP A 219 -1.37 10.41 13.46
CA ASP A 219 -2.07 9.17 13.74
C ASP A 219 -3.34 9.10 12.88
N SER A 220 -3.70 7.91 12.39
CA SER A 220 -4.82 7.64 11.47
C SER A 220 -4.73 8.25 10.06
N PHE A 221 -3.62 8.91 9.67
CA PHE A 221 -3.46 9.55 8.37
C PHE A 221 -3.08 8.59 7.22
N CYS A 222 -3.15 7.28 7.45
CA CYS A 222 -2.93 6.25 6.42
C CYS A 222 -3.95 5.11 6.52
N PRO A 223 -5.25 5.37 6.30
CA PRO A 223 -6.22 4.30 6.10
C PRO A 223 -5.77 3.36 4.97
N LEU A 224 -5.75 2.05 5.23
CA LEU A 224 -5.23 1.04 4.31
C LEU A 224 -6.12 -0.21 4.34
N GLY A 225 -6.47 -0.75 3.18
CA GLY A 225 -7.28 -1.96 3.07
C GLY A 225 -8.19 -2.01 1.82
N PRO A 226 -9.29 -2.77 1.86
CA PRO A 226 -9.73 -3.66 2.95
C PRO A 226 -8.93 -4.96 3.04
N ALA A 227 -8.28 -5.39 1.94
CA ALA A 227 -7.51 -6.60 1.81
C ALA A 227 -6.22 -6.34 1.02
N LEU A 228 -5.21 -7.16 1.20
CA LEU A 228 -4.11 -7.29 0.25
C LEU A 228 -4.54 -8.27 -0.84
N VAL A 229 -4.87 -7.76 -2.02
CA VAL A 229 -5.20 -8.57 -3.20
C VAL A 229 -3.90 -9.00 -3.87
N THR A 230 -3.65 -10.32 -3.94
CA THR A 230 -2.38 -10.84 -4.48
C THR A 230 -2.13 -10.37 -5.90
N ALA A 231 -0.87 -10.22 -6.29
CA ALA A 231 -0.50 -9.59 -7.56
C ALA A 231 -1.05 -10.33 -8.79
N ASP A 232 -1.19 -11.64 -8.71
CA ASP A 232 -1.78 -12.50 -9.75
C ASP A 232 -3.31 -12.39 -9.85
N ALA A 233 -3.96 -11.88 -8.80
CA ALA A 233 -5.41 -11.61 -8.78
C ALA A 233 -5.78 -10.29 -9.49
N VAL A 234 -4.83 -9.37 -9.67
CA VAL A 234 -5.06 -8.08 -10.31
C VAL A 234 -4.60 -8.14 -11.76
N LYS A 235 -5.57 -8.07 -12.69
CA LYS A 235 -5.30 -8.27 -14.13
C LYS A 235 -4.29 -7.25 -14.68
N ASP A 236 -4.50 -5.97 -14.40
CA ASP A 236 -3.59 -4.88 -14.75
C ASP A 236 -3.70 -3.76 -13.72
N PRO A 237 -2.74 -3.64 -12.80
CA PRO A 237 -2.78 -2.61 -11.75
C PRO A 237 -2.63 -1.19 -12.29
N HIS A 238 -2.25 -1.06 -13.56
CA HIS A 238 -2.06 0.23 -14.23
C HIS A 238 -3.22 0.59 -15.17
N ASN A 239 -4.39 -0.05 -15.00
CA ASN A 239 -5.63 0.28 -15.69
C ASN A 239 -6.86 -0.03 -14.83
N LEU A 240 -6.88 0.55 -13.63
CA LEU A 240 -7.98 0.45 -12.67
C LEU A 240 -8.65 1.81 -12.50
N GLY A 241 -9.97 1.82 -12.44
CA GLY A 241 -10.71 3.01 -11.98
C GLY A 241 -10.37 3.28 -10.51
N ILE A 242 -10.13 4.55 -10.18
CA ILE A 242 -9.78 5.03 -8.85
C ILE A 242 -10.65 6.22 -8.50
N ARG A 243 -11.32 6.20 -7.34
CA ARG A 243 -12.29 7.20 -6.92
C ARG A 243 -12.19 7.50 -5.43
N CYS A 244 -12.43 8.76 -5.07
CA CYS A 244 -12.71 9.17 -3.70
C CYS A 244 -14.06 9.86 -3.62
N LEU A 245 -14.82 9.53 -2.60
CA LEU A 245 -16.10 10.20 -2.27
C LEU A 245 -15.98 10.79 -0.87
N VAL A 246 -16.55 11.97 -0.70
CA VAL A 246 -16.76 12.59 0.63
C VAL A 246 -18.25 12.82 0.81
N ASN A 247 -18.83 12.22 1.85
CA ASN A 247 -20.28 12.25 2.13
C ASN A 247 -21.15 11.76 0.96
N GLY A 248 -20.62 10.82 0.15
CA GLY A 248 -21.30 10.29 -1.03
C GLY A 248 -21.06 11.07 -2.33
N ASP A 249 -20.49 12.28 -2.26
CA ASP A 249 -20.15 13.07 -3.44
C ASP A 249 -18.77 12.68 -3.97
N THR A 250 -18.68 12.34 -5.26
CA THR A 250 -17.40 12.02 -5.90
C THR A 250 -16.51 13.25 -5.96
N VAL A 251 -15.37 13.18 -5.27
CA VAL A 251 -14.38 14.27 -5.19
C VAL A 251 -13.14 14.02 -6.02
N GLN A 252 -12.73 12.75 -6.20
CA GLN A 252 -11.67 12.35 -7.14
C GLN A 252 -12.21 11.23 -8.03
N SER A 253 -11.88 11.25 -9.32
CA SER A 253 -12.23 10.20 -10.28
C SER A 253 -11.22 10.20 -11.42
N SER A 254 -10.47 9.10 -11.56
CA SER A 254 -9.43 8.93 -12.57
C SER A 254 -9.19 7.44 -12.85
N ASN A 255 -8.05 7.14 -13.48
CA ASN A 255 -7.60 5.79 -13.75
C ASN A 255 -6.11 5.66 -13.44
N THR A 256 -5.66 4.53 -12.91
CA THR A 256 -4.24 4.28 -12.58
C THR A 256 -3.32 4.30 -13.80
N SER A 257 -3.87 4.31 -15.03
CA SER A 257 -3.10 4.52 -16.26
C SER A 257 -2.48 5.92 -16.36
N GLN A 258 -2.99 6.89 -15.59
CA GLN A 258 -2.45 8.24 -15.49
C GLN A 258 -1.14 8.31 -14.69
N MET A 259 -0.75 7.26 -13.98
CA MET A 259 0.54 7.23 -13.25
C MET A 259 1.72 7.48 -14.18
N ILE A 260 2.58 8.40 -13.79
CA ILE A 260 3.82 8.79 -14.48
C ILE A 260 4.86 7.69 -14.30
N PHE A 261 5.14 7.32 -13.05
CA PHE A 261 6.04 6.23 -12.69
C PHE A 261 5.20 5.04 -12.21
N LYS A 262 5.24 3.94 -12.95
CA LYS A 262 4.51 2.73 -12.66
C LYS A 262 5.23 1.89 -11.59
N THR A 263 4.55 0.91 -11.04
CA THR A 263 5.03 0.05 -9.92
C THR A 263 6.47 -0.44 -10.13
N ALA A 264 6.81 -0.97 -11.31
CA ALA A 264 8.15 -1.49 -11.59
C ALA A 264 9.23 -0.40 -11.51
N ALA A 265 8.97 0.76 -12.10
CA ALA A 265 9.89 1.90 -12.05
C ALA A 265 10.10 2.41 -10.62
N LEU A 266 9.03 2.48 -9.80
CA LEU A 266 9.12 2.89 -8.40
C LEU A 266 9.96 1.93 -7.55
N ILE A 267 9.77 0.63 -7.70
CA ILE A 267 10.58 -0.41 -7.02
C ILE A 267 12.04 -0.30 -7.44
N ALA A 268 12.31 -0.23 -8.75
CA ALA A 268 13.66 -0.11 -9.27
C ALA A 268 14.35 1.16 -8.78
N TRP A 269 13.61 2.28 -8.73
CA TRP A 269 14.14 3.56 -8.25
C TRP A 269 14.48 3.51 -6.76
N VAL A 270 13.51 3.18 -5.90
CA VAL A 270 13.68 3.22 -4.44
C VAL A 270 14.70 2.20 -3.95
N SER A 271 14.74 1.02 -4.58
CA SER A 271 15.69 -0.03 -4.22
C SER A 271 17.17 0.32 -4.48
N LYS A 272 17.45 1.39 -5.23
CA LYS A 272 18.81 1.93 -5.36
C LYS A 272 19.32 2.52 -4.04
N PHE A 273 18.43 3.12 -3.27
CA PHE A 273 18.76 3.84 -2.03
C PHE A 273 18.63 2.96 -0.79
N VAL A 274 17.56 2.18 -0.69
CA VAL A 274 17.25 1.35 0.49
C VAL A 274 16.99 -0.10 0.11
N THR A 275 17.21 -1.02 1.05
CA THR A 275 16.76 -2.41 0.90
C THR A 275 15.25 -2.46 1.15
N LEU A 276 14.52 -3.08 0.23
CA LEU A 276 13.11 -3.39 0.40
C LEU A 276 12.94 -4.73 1.12
N THR A 277 11.93 -4.82 1.98
CA THR A 277 11.65 -6.01 2.80
C THR A 277 10.18 -6.41 2.70
N PRO A 278 9.83 -7.70 2.88
CA PRO A 278 8.44 -8.13 2.89
C PRO A 278 7.59 -7.31 3.87
N GLY A 279 6.47 -6.80 3.37
CA GLY A 279 5.56 -5.94 4.12
C GLY A 279 5.83 -4.45 3.98
N ASP A 280 6.91 -3.99 3.31
CA ASP A 280 7.05 -2.57 2.97
C ASP A 280 5.88 -2.13 2.08
N VAL A 281 5.30 -0.98 2.39
CA VAL A 281 4.13 -0.43 1.70
C VAL A 281 4.53 0.75 0.84
N PHE A 282 4.03 0.78 -0.40
CA PHE A 282 4.18 1.91 -1.31
C PHE A 282 2.80 2.52 -1.58
N LEU A 283 2.68 3.83 -1.41
CA LEU A 283 1.57 4.66 -1.87
C LEU A 283 2.02 5.36 -3.17
N THR A 284 1.24 5.20 -4.25
CA THR A 284 1.72 5.50 -5.61
C THR A 284 1.38 6.88 -6.13
N GLY A 285 0.84 7.74 -5.29
CA GLY A 285 0.37 9.07 -5.66
C GLY A 285 -1.13 9.11 -5.92
N THR A 286 -1.69 10.30 -5.86
CA THR A 286 -3.12 10.57 -5.96
C THR A 286 -3.51 11.23 -7.29
N PRO A 287 -4.72 10.96 -7.83
CA PRO A 287 -5.28 11.67 -8.98
C PRO A 287 -5.80 13.06 -8.61
N PRO A 288 -6.26 13.90 -9.59
CA PRO A 288 -6.84 15.21 -9.33
C PRO A 288 -8.12 15.14 -8.49
N GLY A 289 -8.51 16.28 -7.91
CA GLY A 289 -9.73 16.45 -7.14
C GLY A 289 -9.54 16.53 -5.63
N VAL A 290 -8.27 16.69 -5.17
CA VAL A 290 -7.98 16.97 -3.77
C VAL A 290 -8.58 18.30 -3.32
N GLY A 291 -8.85 18.43 -2.02
CA GLY A 291 -9.59 19.57 -1.48
C GLY A 291 -8.85 20.89 -1.59
N VAL A 292 -7.54 20.89 -1.42
CA VAL A 292 -6.71 22.13 -1.42
C VAL A 292 -6.72 22.88 -2.75
N PHE A 293 -6.89 22.17 -3.89
CA PHE A 293 -6.92 22.82 -5.22
C PHE A 293 -8.32 23.14 -5.72
N ARG A 294 -9.36 22.91 -4.89
CA ARG A 294 -10.72 23.36 -5.19
C ARG A 294 -10.85 24.88 -5.06
N ASN A 295 -11.82 25.46 -5.72
CA ASN A 295 -12.10 26.90 -5.62
C ASN A 295 -13.53 27.15 -5.16
N PRO A 296 -13.78 27.55 -3.88
CA PRO A 296 -12.78 27.69 -2.81
C PRO A 296 -12.21 26.33 -2.33
N PRO A 297 -11.03 26.31 -1.65
CA PRO A 297 -10.50 25.09 -1.03
C PRO A 297 -11.48 24.46 -0.04
N VAL A 298 -11.51 23.12 0.00
CA VAL A 298 -12.39 22.34 0.88
C VAL A 298 -11.56 21.36 1.68
N PHE A 299 -11.79 21.29 2.99
CA PHE A 299 -11.08 20.40 3.89
C PHE A 299 -12.06 19.56 4.70
N LEU A 300 -11.59 18.40 5.18
CA LEU A 300 -12.35 17.48 5.99
C LEU A 300 -12.78 18.11 7.32
N LYS A 301 -13.97 17.76 7.75
CA LYS A 301 -14.60 18.23 8.98
C LYS A 301 -15.07 17.05 9.80
N LYS A 302 -15.16 17.24 11.11
CA LYS A 302 -15.77 16.26 12.00
C LYS A 302 -17.17 15.89 11.52
N GLY A 303 -17.41 14.58 11.40
CA GLY A 303 -18.65 13.99 10.91
C GLY A 303 -18.61 13.60 9.42
N ASP A 304 -17.65 14.09 8.64
CA ASP A 304 -17.49 13.65 7.24
C ASP A 304 -17.19 12.15 7.17
N VAL A 305 -17.58 11.54 6.05
CA VAL A 305 -17.26 10.15 5.70
C VAL A 305 -16.48 10.17 4.40
N VAL A 306 -15.28 9.62 4.43
CA VAL A 306 -14.40 9.49 3.25
C VAL A 306 -14.42 8.05 2.78
N GLU A 307 -14.77 7.83 1.51
CA GLU A 307 -14.73 6.52 0.87
C GLU A 307 -13.73 6.55 -0.29
N CYS A 308 -12.70 5.70 -0.22
CA CYS A 308 -11.72 5.51 -1.29
C CYS A 308 -11.95 4.15 -1.94
N GLN A 309 -12.10 4.13 -3.28
CA GLN A 309 -12.46 2.95 -4.06
C GLN A 309 -11.45 2.73 -5.19
N ILE A 310 -11.06 1.48 -5.42
CA ILE A 310 -10.28 1.07 -6.60
C ILE A 310 -10.87 -0.23 -7.15
N ASP A 311 -11.10 -0.26 -8.45
CA ASP A 311 -11.63 -1.42 -9.15
C ASP A 311 -10.80 -2.68 -8.83
N GLN A 312 -11.46 -3.83 -8.61
CA GLN A 312 -10.89 -5.13 -8.23
C GLN A 312 -10.28 -5.18 -6.81
N LEU A 313 -10.01 -4.04 -6.15
CA LEU A 313 -9.42 -4.01 -4.81
C LEU A 313 -10.45 -3.79 -3.70
N GLY A 314 -11.58 -3.16 -4.02
CA GLY A 314 -12.64 -2.82 -3.08
C GLY A 314 -12.57 -1.38 -2.59
N SER A 315 -13.13 -1.13 -1.40
CA SER A 315 -13.20 0.20 -0.81
C SER A 315 -12.83 0.22 0.67
N ILE A 316 -12.33 1.37 1.11
CA ILE A 316 -12.16 1.74 2.51
C ILE A 316 -13.08 2.91 2.83
N ILE A 317 -13.69 2.89 4.00
CA ILE A 317 -14.69 3.90 4.42
C ILE A 317 -14.34 4.36 5.83
N ASN A 318 -13.93 5.60 5.97
CA ASN A 318 -13.43 6.15 7.21
C ASN A 318 -14.24 7.38 7.63
N LYS A 319 -14.75 7.38 8.86
CA LYS A 319 -15.42 8.53 9.44
C LYS A 319 -14.40 9.50 10.02
N VAL A 320 -14.61 10.78 9.85
CA VAL A 320 -13.79 11.85 10.42
C VAL A 320 -14.32 12.26 11.79
N ILE A 321 -13.50 12.23 12.85
CA ILE A 321 -13.89 12.54 14.24
C ILE A 321 -13.06 13.66 14.86
#